data_fea0afa09dcb0c4dbd0508a6e518c3a7
#
_entry.id   fea0afa09dcb0c4dbd0508a6e518c3a7
#
_cell.length_a   1.000
_cell.length_b   1.000
_cell.length_c   1.000
_cell.angle_alpha   90.00
_cell.angle_beta   90.00
_cell.angle_gamma   90.00
#
_symmetry.space_group_name_H-M   'P 1'
#
loop_
_entity.id
_entity.type
_entity.pdbx_description
1 polymer ?
#
loop_
_entity_poly.entity_id
_entity_poly.type
_entity_poly.pdbx_seq_one_letter_code
_entity_poly.pdbx_strand_id
1 'polypeptide(L)'
;KEKNTTQPLELVKAINSKLKYWQRIIEICPEYRNFFHTLQLGDYYFGKREFENSKPYFEKIMAAPSAFKKDVRWANDRLKDIETYITLVTDSVPFIPIKLEGPSTGYDEYLPMLSPDNRYLYFTRKMPDEYKGAADKGFSEQFVMSRKMGRKYSGGIPMPSPFNLGQYQGGISISVNNKLLFITIVDVIPYRGKDRAGFGRMFDNADIFYSEKKDGKWTKLQSIGSNINTPTTWDAQPSISADNKTLYFTRVVHPFGGDMDIYKCERQPNGSWGDPINLGAPINTPGDEKSPFMHSDSYTLYFSSNYHIGMGGYDIFYAQMNAKNQKFKAPTNIGNPINTAKDEHGFIVSKDGEKAYYGSDEGGKDLNIYHFDLYEEARPKAIVFVNGEMKNSL
;
A
#
# COMPACT_ATOMS: atom_id res chain seq x y z
N LYS A 1 11.77 -9.64 35.84
CA LYS A 1 12.11 -10.91 35.17
C LYS A 1 12.61 -10.55 33.78
N GLU A 2 13.94 -10.48 33.69
CA GLU A 2 14.69 -10.34 32.44
C GLU A 2 14.36 -11.51 31.51
N LYS A 3 13.65 -11.25 30.42
CA LYS A 3 13.43 -12.22 29.36
C LYS A 3 14.34 -11.90 28.19
N ASN A 4 15.38 -12.73 28.06
CA ASN A 4 16.09 -13.12 26.81
C ASN A 4 16.34 -12.04 25.77
N THR A 5 17.24 -11.10 26.06
CA THR A 5 17.94 -10.28 25.08
C THR A 5 19.12 -11.01 24.40
N THR A 6 19.41 -12.24 24.80
CA THR A 6 20.58 -13.02 24.33
C THR A 6 20.36 -13.68 22.97
N GLN A 7 19.13 -14.11 22.63
CA GLN A 7 18.86 -14.79 21.35
C GLN A 7 19.14 -13.93 20.10
N PRO A 8 18.76 -12.63 20.03
CA PRO A 8 19.10 -11.82 18.87
C PRO A 8 20.60 -11.61 18.68
N LEU A 9 21.36 -11.48 19.78
CA LEU A 9 22.81 -11.25 19.73
C LEU A 9 23.57 -12.49 19.24
N GLU A 10 23.15 -13.68 19.65
CA GLU A 10 23.75 -14.95 19.18
C GLU A 10 23.45 -15.18 17.69
N LEU A 11 22.24 -14.85 17.23
CA LEU A 11 21.88 -14.94 15.83
C LEU A 11 22.73 -13.99 14.96
N VAL A 12 22.91 -12.74 15.39
CA VAL A 12 23.76 -11.76 14.70
C VAL A 12 25.22 -12.24 14.65
N LYS A 13 25.76 -12.78 15.74
CA LYS A 13 27.11 -13.37 15.77
C LYS A 13 27.25 -14.55 14.80
N ALA A 14 26.24 -15.44 14.75
CA ALA A 14 26.23 -16.58 13.84
C ALA A 14 26.21 -16.14 12.36
N ILE A 15 25.37 -15.14 12.03
CA ILE A 15 25.30 -14.56 10.68
C ILE A 15 26.66 -13.94 10.31
N ASN A 16 27.22 -13.11 11.16
CA ASN A 16 28.53 -12.47 10.91
C ASN A 16 29.65 -13.49 10.73
N SER A 17 29.64 -14.59 11.50
CA SER A 17 30.61 -15.67 11.35
C SER A 17 30.44 -16.38 10.00
N LYS A 18 29.21 -16.61 9.57
CA LYS A 18 28.87 -17.23 8.27
C LYS A 18 29.32 -16.33 7.11
N LEU A 19 29.11 -15.03 7.20
CA LEU A 19 29.53 -14.07 6.17
C LEU A 19 31.05 -14.02 6.03
N LYS A 20 31.79 -13.95 7.14
CA LYS A 20 33.27 -14.04 7.14
C LYS A 20 33.77 -15.34 6.51
N TYR A 21 33.12 -16.45 6.79
CA TYR A 21 33.46 -17.74 6.20
C TYR A 21 33.22 -17.74 4.68
N TRP A 22 32.11 -17.21 4.21
CA TRP A 22 31.84 -17.10 2.78
C TRP A 22 32.82 -16.16 2.08
N GLN A 23 33.12 -15.00 2.66
CA GLN A 23 34.14 -14.08 2.14
C GLN A 23 35.49 -14.79 1.97
N ARG A 24 35.91 -15.56 2.99
CA ARG A 24 37.18 -16.27 2.93
C ARG A 24 37.22 -17.37 1.86
N ILE A 25 36.12 -18.06 1.64
CA ILE A 25 36.02 -19.03 0.53
C ILE A 25 36.16 -18.32 -0.82
N ILE A 26 35.47 -17.21 -1.01
CA ILE A 26 35.50 -16.43 -2.27
C ILE A 26 36.88 -15.86 -2.55
N GLU A 27 37.62 -15.46 -1.52
CA GLU A 27 39.01 -15.01 -1.65
C GLU A 27 39.94 -16.12 -2.14
N ILE A 28 39.77 -17.32 -1.63
CA ILE A 28 40.64 -18.48 -1.93
C ILE A 28 40.23 -19.12 -3.27
N CYS A 29 38.94 -19.34 -3.49
CA CYS A 29 38.39 -19.97 -4.67
C CYS A 29 36.99 -19.44 -4.99
N PRO A 30 36.87 -18.39 -5.80
CA PRO A 30 35.58 -17.78 -6.15
C PRO A 30 34.60 -18.76 -6.81
N GLU A 31 35.13 -19.74 -7.54
CA GLU A 31 34.36 -20.75 -8.29
C GLU A 31 33.92 -21.95 -7.44
N TYR A 32 34.34 -22.00 -6.16
CA TYR A 32 34.01 -23.15 -5.29
C TYR A 32 32.51 -23.40 -5.28
N ARG A 33 32.11 -24.66 -5.52
CA ARG A 33 30.71 -25.06 -5.67
C ARG A 33 29.98 -24.24 -6.72
N ASN A 34 30.65 -23.92 -7.82
CA ASN A 34 30.08 -23.15 -8.93
C ASN A 34 29.48 -21.83 -8.44
N PHE A 35 30.30 -21.00 -7.83
CA PHE A 35 29.94 -19.65 -7.35
C PHE A 35 28.83 -19.60 -6.27
N PHE A 36 28.48 -20.74 -5.66
CA PHE A 36 27.40 -20.77 -4.66
C PHE A 36 27.58 -19.70 -3.56
N HIS A 37 28.79 -19.58 -3.00
CA HIS A 37 29.03 -18.61 -1.93
C HIS A 37 29.08 -17.18 -2.43
N THR A 38 29.55 -16.97 -3.66
CA THR A 38 29.53 -15.67 -4.34
C THR A 38 28.08 -15.19 -4.54
N LEU A 39 27.20 -16.07 -5.03
CA LEU A 39 25.79 -15.81 -5.21
C LEU A 39 25.10 -15.48 -3.87
N GLN A 40 25.33 -16.33 -2.85
CA GLN A 40 24.73 -16.14 -1.52
C GLN A 40 25.14 -14.83 -0.86
N LEU A 41 26.38 -14.38 -1.05
CA LEU A 41 26.85 -13.14 -0.48
C LEU A 41 26.32 -11.93 -1.25
N GLY A 42 26.24 -12.04 -2.58
CA GLY A 42 25.56 -11.05 -3.43
C GLY A 42 24.10 -10.87 -3.01
N ASP A 43 23.33 -11.96 -2.90
CA ASP A 43 21.93 -11.92 -2.48
C ASP A 43 21.75 -11.43 -1.04
N TYR A 44 22.67 -11.71 -0.14
CA TYR A 44 22.63 -11.21 1.23
C TYR A 44 22.71 -9.68 1.28
N TYR A 45 23.69 -9.08 0.57
CA TYR A 45 23.80 -7.63 0.50
C TYR A 45 22.66 -7.01 -0.29
N PHE A 46 22.20 -7.68 -1.36
CA PHE A 46 21.05 -7.25 -2.13
C PHE A 46 19.79 -7.17 -1.27
N GLY A 47 19.49 -8.21 -0.51
CA GLY A 47 18.34 -8.25 0.40
C GLY A 47 18.40 -7.20 1.52
N LYS A 48 19.60 -6.70 1.84
CA LYS A 48 19.80 -5.56 2.75
C LYS A 48 19.76 -4.20 2.06
N ARG A 49 19.54 -4.17 0.74
CA ARG A 49 19.66 -2.96 -0.11
C ARG A 49 21.04 -2.32 -0.06
N GLU A 50 22.08 -3.05 0.34
CA GLU A 50 23.48 -2.65 0.27
C GLU A 50 24.02 -2.91 -1.15
N PHE A 51 23.47 -2.23 -2.15
CA PHE A 51 23.68 -2.53 -3.56
C PHE A 51 25.14 -2.36 -4.01
N GLU A 52 25.86 -1.36 -3.50
CA GLU A 52 27.28 -1.18 -3.75
C GLU A 52 28.10 -2.39 -3.29
N ASN A 53 27.74 -2.98 -2.15
CA ASN A 53 28.39 -4.17 -1.62
C ASN A 53 27.97 -5.44 -2.38
N SER A 54 26.76 -5.46 -2.94
CA SER A 54 26.17 -6.59 -3.67
C SER A 54 26.71 -6.74 -5.09
N LYS A 55 26.82 -5.63 -5.83
CA LYS A 55 27.15 -5.55 -7.25
C LYS A 55 28.39 -6.36 -7.65
N PRO A 56 29.55 -6.25 -6.95
CA PRO A 56 30.77 -6.95 -7.36
C PRO A 56 30.65 -8.48 -7.37
N TYR A 57 29.76 -9.05 -6.56
CA TYR A 57 29.54 -10.50 -6.54
C TYR A 57 28.80 -10.97 -7.78
N PHE A 58 27.78 -10.25 -8.21
CA PHE A 58 27.04 -10.58 -9.44
C PHE A 58 27.91 -10.35 -10.69
N GLU A 59 28.70 -9.30 -10.72
CA GLU A 59 29.65 -9.05 -11.82
C GLU A 59 30.67 -10.19 -11.97
N LYS A 60 31.17 -10.76 -10.87
CA LYS A 60 32.05 -11.95 -10.89
C LYS A 60 31.37 -13.15 -11.54
N ILE A 61 30.09 -13.39 -11.25
CA ILE A 61 29.33 -14.49 -11.85
C ILE A 61 29.11 -14.26 -13.34
N MET A 62 28.79 -13.02 -13.73
CA MET A 62 28.59 -12.65 -15.14
C MET A 62 29.88 -12.81 -15.97
N ALA A 63 31.04 -12.53 -15.38
CA ALA A 63 32.35 -12.62 -16.04
C ALA A 63 32.90 -14.06 -16.12
N ALA A 64 32.27 -15.02 -15.46
CA ALA A 64 32.79 -16.38 -15.32
C ALA A 64 32.25 -17.33 -16.38
N PRO A 65 33.07 -17.82 -17.36
CA PRO A 65 32.62 -18.76 -18.39
C PRO A 65 32.10 -20.10 -17.86
N SER A 66 32.56 -20.48 -16.65
CA SER A 66 32.20 -21.73 -15.96
C SER A 66 30.91 -21.65 -15.16
N ALA A 67 30.32 -20.45 -15.01
CA ALA A 67 29.10 -20.28 -14.23
C ALA A 67 27.88 -20.94 -14.89
N PHE A 68 26.98 -21.51 -14.08
CA PHE A 68 25.75 -22.10 -14.61
C PHE A 68 24.86 -21.03 -15.24
N LYS A 69 24.26 -21.34 -16.38
CA LYS A 69 23.37 -20.41 -17.10
C LYS A 69 22.23 -19.84 -16.24
N LYS A 70 21.73 -20.59 -15.25
CA LYS A 70 20.69 -20.13 -14.33
C LYS A 70 21.22 -19.04 -13.38
N ASP A 71 22.48 -19.21 -12.89
CA ASP A 71 23.10 -18.29 -11.96
C ASP A 71 23.55 -17.00 -12.69
N VAL A 72 24.01 -17.13 -13.92
CA VAL A 72 24.28 -15.99 -14.82
C VAL A 72 22.99 -15.19 -15.08
N ARG A 73 21.87 -15.86 -15.36
CA ARG A 73 20.59 -15.17 -15.52
C ARG A 73 20.17 -14.44 -14.24
N TRP A 74 20.25 -15.12 -13.10
CA TRP A 74 19.95 -14.53 -11.81
C TRP A 74 20.82 -13.30 -11.53
N ALA A 75 22.14 -13.40 -11.71
CA ALA A 75 23.07 -12.29 -11.51
C ALA A 75 22.76 -11.11 -12.45
N ASN A 76 22.43 -11.39 -13.71
CA ASN A 76 22.04 -10.35 -14.66
C ASN A 76 20.75 -9.62 -14.23
N ASP A 77 19.76 -10.35 -13.73
CA ASP A 77 18.51 -9.73 -13.26
C ASP A 77 18.79 -8.85 -12.02
N ARG A 78 19.63 -9.32 -11.07
CA ARG A 78 20.06 -8.52 -9.91
C ARG A 78 20.85 -7.26 -10.29
N LEU A 79 21.72 -7.35 -11.29
CA LEU A 79 22.45 -6.17 -11.79
C LEU A 79 21.52 -5.15 -12.43
N LYS A 80 20.49 -5.58 -13.16
CA LYS A 80 19.44 -4.68 -13.68
C LYS A 80 18.65 -4.01 -12.55
N ASP A 81 18.31 -4.76 -11.51
CA ASP A 81 17.64 -4.22 -10.33
C ASP A 81 18.49 -3.15 -9.65
N ILE A 82 19.81 -3.40 -9.50
CA ILE A 82 20.77 -2.43 -8.94
C ILE A 82 20.87 -1.19 -9.83
N GLU A 83 20.96 -1.35 -11.14
CA GLU A 83 20.97 -0.24 -12.10
C GLU A 83 19.69 0.59 -12.02
N THR A 84 18.55 -0.06 -11.91
CA THR A 84 17.25 0.60 -11.69
C THR A 84 17.28 1.41 -10.41
N TYR A 85 17.77 0.85 -9.30
CA TYR A 85 17.91 1.59 -8.04
C TYR A 85 18.82 2.81 -8.17
N ILE A 86 19.98 2.66 -8.81
CA ILE A 86 20.92 3.79 -9.03
C ILE A 86 20.21 4.90 -9.81
N THR A 87 19.50 4.56 -10.86
CA THR A 87 18.69 5.52 -11.63
C THR A 87 17.65 6.21 -10.74
N LEU A 88 16.91 5.46 -9.93
CA LEU A 88 15.90 6.03 -9.03
C LEU A 88 16.48 7.03 -8.03
N VAL A 89 17.68 6.81 -7.50
CA VAL A 89 18.28 7.70 -6.50
C VAL A 89 19.03 8.88 -7.13
N THR A 90 19.44 8.79 -8.40
CA THR A 90 20.16 9.85 -9.11
C THR A 90 19.24 10.76 -9.92
N ASP A 91 18.16 10.21 -10.49
CA ASP A 91 17.23 10.97 -11.29
C ASP A 91 16.07 11.45 -10.42
N SER A 92 15.69 12.71 -10.57
CA SER A 92 14.59 13.29 -9.83
C SER A 92 13.43 13.68 -10.75
N VAL A 93 12.20 13.45 -10.27
CA VAL A 93 10.98 13.93 -10.92
C VAL A 93 10.56 15.29 -10.35
N PRO A 94 9.80 16.11 -11.08
CA PRO A 94 9.23 17.34 -10.53
C PRO A 94 8.36 17.06 -9.31
N PHE A 95 8.70 17.69 -8.18
CA PHE A 95 8.00 17.48 -6.91
C PHE A 95 8.07 18.74 -6.03
N ILE A 96 6.93 19.38 -5.86
CA ILE A 96 6.77 20.55 -4.98
C ILE A 96 5.54 20.30 -4.10
N PRO A 97 5.71 19.61 -2.95
CA PRO A 97 4.60 19.30 -2.07
C PRO A 97 4.09 20.53 -1.34
N ILE A 98 2.78 20.66 -1.30
CA ILE A 98 2.08 21.74 -0.61
C ILE A 98 1.19 21.14 0.46
N LYS A 99 1.43 21.49 1.72
CA LYS A 99 0.60 21.09 2.84
C LYS A 99 -0.81 21.67 2.69
N LEU A 100 -1.83 20.83 2.86
CA LEU A 100 -3.21 21.29 2.83
C LEU A 100 -3.56 22.02 4.13
N GLU A 101 -3.81 23.31 4.01
CA GLU A 101 -4.39 24.09 5.09
C GLU A 101 -5.85 23.69 5.33
N GLY A 102 -6.25 23.61 6.57
CA GLY A 102 -7.59 23.23 7.01
C GLY A 102 -7.69 21.76 7.44
N PRO A 103 -7.47 20.77 6.58
CA PRO A 103 -7.41 19.36 7.00
C PRO A 103 -6.33 19.07 8.01
N SER A 104 -5.14 19.64 7.81
CA SER A 104 -3.97 19.39 8.65
C SER A 104 -4.07 20.11 10.01
N THR A 105 -3.86 19.35 11.08
CA THR A 105 -3.93 19.81 12.47
C THR A 105 -2.65 19.44 13.25
N GLY A 106 -2.70 19.33 14.55
CA GLY A 106 -1.64 18.76 15.40
C GLY A 106 -1.81 17.27 15.67
N TYR A 107 -2.59 16.57 14.86
CA TYR A 107 -2.79 15.13 14.90
C TYR A 107 -2.30 14.50 13.61
N ASP A 108 -2.22 13.17 13.56
CA ASP A 108 -1.91 12.44 12.33
C ASP A 108 -3.13 12.42 11.40
N GLU A 109 -2.98 12.94 10.18
CA GLU A 109 -3.96 12.86 9.10
C GLU A 109 -3.37 12.09 7.92
N TYR A 110 -4.05 11.04 7.47
CA TYR A 110 -3.57 10.14 6.44
C TYR A 110 -4.72 9.47 5.66
N LEU A 111 -4.37 8.68 4.65
CA LEU A 111 -5.31 8.00 3.73
C LEU A 111 -6.32 8.98 3.12
N PRO A 112 -5.85 10.03 2.43
CA PRO A 112 -6.75 10.96 1.77
C PRO A 112 -7.56 10.27 0.68
N MET A 113 -8.79 10.75 0.44
CA MET A 113 -9.63 10.36 -0.67
C MET A 113 -10.45 11.56 -1.14
N LEU A 114 -10.36 11.90 -2.41
CA LEU A 114 -11.16 12.96 -3.00
C LEU A 114 -12.55 12.46 -3.39
N SER A 115 -13.57 13.28 -3.15
CA SER A 115 -14.84 13.04 -3.83
C SER A 115 -14.68 13.26 -5.35
N PRO A 116 -15.37 12.48 -6.19
CA PRO A 116 -15.23 12.59 -7.65
C PRO A 116 -15.60 13.95 -8.24
N ASP A 117 -16.35 14.74 -7.52
CA ASP A 117 -16.69 16.13 -7.88
C ASP A 117 -15.69 17.16 -7.32
N ASN A 118 -14.60 16.69 -6.69
CA ASN A 118 -13.56 17.51 -6.05
C ASN A 118 -14.08 18.47 -4.98
N ARG A 119 -15.29 18.26 -4.44
CA ARG A 119 -15.89 19.14 -3.42
C ARG A 119 -15.46 18.79 -2.02
N TYR A 120 -15.12 17.54 -1.79
CA TYR A 120 -14.78 17.02 -0.47
C TYR A 120 -13.47 16.25 -0.52
N LEU A 121 -12.69 16.42 0.55
CA LEU A 121 -11.56 15.57 0.90
C LEU A 121 -11.96 14.76 2.13
N TYR A 122 -11.90 13.46 2.02
CA TYR A 122 -12.08 12.52 3.12
C TYR A 122 -10.71 12.03 3.56
N PHE A 123 -10.54 11.73 4.84
CA PHE A 123 -9.28 11.23 5.38
C PHE A 123 -9.49 10.60 6.75
N THR A 124 -8.49 9.86 7.21
CA THR A 124 -8.42 9.35 8.57
C THR A 124 -7.64 10.34 9.43
N ARG A 125 -8.16 10.64 10.63
CA ARG A 125 -7.47 11.42 11.67
C ARG A 125 -7.31 10.57 12.91
N LYS A 126 -6.06 10.42 13.40
CA LYS A 126 -5.74 9.72 14.63
C LYS A 126 -5.71 10.71 15.79
N MET A 127 -6.62 10.53 16.71
CA MET A 127 -6.79 11.43 17.86
C MET A 127 -6.56 10.67 19.18
N PRO A 128 -6.10 11.36 20.25
CA PRO A 128 -6.13 10.76 21.59
C PRO A 128 -7.56 10.37 21.97
N ASP A 129 -7.72 9.20 22.56
CA ASP A 129 -9.01 8.71 23.03
C ASP A 129 -9.36 9.39 24.37
N GLU A 130 -10.26 10.36 24.34
CA GLU A 130 -10.69 11.11 25.54
C GLU A 130 -11.51 10.25 26.50
N TYR A 131 -12.04 9.11 26.09
CA TYR A 131 -12.89 8.23 26.89
C TYR A 131 -12.12 7.20 27.72
N LYS A 132 -10.84 6.97 27.42
CA LYS A 132 -9.98 6.12 28.24
C LYS A 132 -9.23 6.98 29.23
N GLY A 133 -9.47 6.74 30.52
CA GLY A 133 -8.85 7.51 31.60
C GLY A 133 -7.33 7.58 31.51
N ALA A 134 -6.70 8.54 32.17
CA ALA A 134 -5.28 8.95 32.04
C ALA A 134 -4.21 7.83 32.15
N ALA A 135 -4.58 6.61 32.49
CA ALA A 135 -3.70 5.45 32.61
C ALA A 135 -3.54 4.66 31.28
N ASP A 136 -4.46 4.81 30.34
CA ASP A 136 -4.44 4.10 29.05
C ASP A 136 -4.50 5.15 27.92
N LYS A 137 -3.33 5.60 27.47
CA LYS A 137 -3.20 6.56 26.36
C LYS A 137 -3.57 5.86 25.03
N GLY A 138 -4.86 5.51 24.89
CA GLY A 138 -5.40 4.99 23.66
C GLY A 138 -5.53 6.08 22.59
N PHE A 139 -5.53 5.67 21.35
CA PHE A 139 -5.87 6.50 20.20
C PHE A 139 -7.11 5.93 19.52
N SER A 140 -7.91 6.81 18.94
CA SER A 140 -9.00 6.44 18.04
C SER A 140 -8.73 7.02 16.66
N GLU A 141 -9.10 6.28 15.64
CA GLU A 141 -9.09 6.74 14.26
C GLU A 141 -10.49 7.17 13.87
N GLN A 142 -10.60 8.39 13.38
CA GLN A 142 -11.87 8.98 12.95
C GLN A 142 -11.86 9.20 11.44
N PHE A 143 -12.96 8.86 10.82
CA PHE A 143 -13.26 9.23 9.45
C PHE A 143 -13.74 10.67 9.40
N VAL A 144 -13.01 11.52 8.68
CA VAL A 144 -13.17 12.97 8.67
C VAL A 144 -13.43 13.45 7.24
N MET A 145 -14.25 14.49 7.12
CA MET A 145 -14.55 15.15 5.86
C MET A 145 -14.19 16.63 5.93
N SER A 146 -13.52 17.14 4.91
CA SER A 146 -13.23 18.56 4.72
C SER A 146 -13.82 19.04 3.39
N ARG A 147 -14.47 20.19 3.40
CA ARG A 147 -15.08 20.78 2.20
C ARG A 147 -14.11 21.74 1.50
N LYS A 148 -14.01 21.63 0.19
CA LYS A 148 -13.24 22.57 -0.63
C LYS A 148 -13.95 23.93 -0.71
N MET A 149 -13.19 24.99 -0.42
CA MET A 149 -13.64 26.39 -0.44
C MET A 149 -12.68 27.20 -1.32
N GLY A 150 -12.94 27.22 -2.60
CA GLY A 150 -12.02 27.82 -3.57
C GLY A 150 -10.70 27.05 -3.67
N ARG A 151 -9.59 27.69 -3.29
CA ARG A 151 -8.25 27.06 -3.27
C ARG A 151 -7.91 26.37 -1.95
N LYS A 152 -8.69 26.59 -0.89
CA LYS A 152 -8.47 26.03 0.46
C LYS A 152 -9.51 24.96 0.79
N TYR A 153 -9.26 24.25 1.86
CA TYR A 153 -10.20 23.30 2.45
C TYR A 153 -10.65 23.81 3.83
N SER A 154 -11.86 23.47 4.25
CA SER A 154 -12.32 23.72 5.61
C SER A 154 -11.52 22.88 6.61
N GLY A 155 -11.56 23.23 7.90
CA GLY A 155 -11.17 22.32 8.96
C GLY A 155 -11.98 21.02 8.85
N GLY A 156 -11.32 19.87 9.01
CA GLY A 156 -12.00 18.58 8.91
C GLY A 156 -13.00 18.41 10.04
N ILE A 157 -14.19 17.90 9.72
CA ILE A 157 -15.23 17.51 10.68
C ILE A 157 -15.43 16.00 10.63
N PRO A 158 -15.58 15.31 11.78
CA PRO A 158 -15.90 13.90 11.81
C PRO A 158 -17.18 13.63 11.03
N MET A 159 -17.18 12.56 10.22
CA MET A 159 -18.38 12.13 9.52
C MET A 159 -19.45 11.68 10.54
N PRO A 160 -20.71 12.09 10.33
CA PRO A 160 -21.81 11.69 11.22
C PRO A 160 -22.16 10.22 11.04
N SER A 161 -22.97 9.68 11.96
CA SER A 161 -23.59 8.35 11.78
C SER A 161 -24.09 8.14 10.34
N PRO A 162 -23.81 6.97 9.74
CA PRO A 162 -23.42 5.70 10.34
C PRO A 162 -21.91 5.48 10.50
N PHE A 163 -21.10 6.50 10.31
CA PHE A 163 -19.64 6.44 10.46
C PHE A 163 -19.21 6.77 11.90
N ASN A 164 -17.95 6.51 12.23
CA ASN A 164 -17.35 6.80 13.52
C ASN A 164 -18.08 6.18 14.73
N LEU A 165 -18.62 4.95 14.53
CA LEU A 165 -19.27 4.21 15.61
C LEU A 165 -18.33 3.23 16.33
N GLY A 166 -17.10 3.03 15.82
CA GLY A 166 -16.05 2.17 16.39
C GLY A 166 -14.78 2.94 16.68
N GLN A 167 -13.79 2.26 17.25
CA GLN A 167 -12.51 2.87 17.64
C GLN A 167 -11.59 3.17 16.45
N TYR A 168 -11.58 2.29 15.43
CA TYR A 168 -10.66 2.39 14.30
C TYR A 168 -11.46 2.28 13.00
N GLN A 169 -11.45 3.35 12.24
CA GLN A 169 -12.14 3.45 10.96
C GLN A 169 -11.31 4.30 10.01
N GLY A 170 -11.09 3.78 8.79
CA GLY A 170 -10.32 4.53 7.80
C GLY A 170 -10.22 3.79 6.48
N GLY A 171 -9.31 4.24 5.62
CA GLY A 171 -9.07 3.61 4.33
C GLY A 171 -10.35 3.54 3.51
N ILE A 172 -10.80 4.66 2.98
CA ILE A 172 -12.07 4.77 2.28
C ILE A 172 -11.91 4.76 0.77
N SER A 173 -12.99 4.38 0.09
CA SER A 173 -13.16 4.60 -1.34
C SER A 173 -14.58 5.06 -1.65
N ILE A 174 -14.73 5.98 -2.58
CA ILE A 174 -16.03 6.53 -2.97
C ILE A 174 -16.26 6.39 -4.46
N SER A 175 -17.45 5.94 -4.84
CA SER A 175 -17.83 5.77 -6.25
C SER A 175 -17.90 7.10 -7.01
N VAL A 176 -17.66 7.05 -8.32
CA VAL A 176 -17.63 8.23 -9.20
C VAL A 176 -18.94 9.07 -9.16
N ASN A 177 -20.05 8.45 -8.83
CA ASN A 177 -21.34 9.12 -8.70
C ASN A 177 -21.64 9.65 -7.29
N ASN A 178 -20.69 9.56 -6.35
CA ASN A 178 -20.85 9.95 -4.93
C ASN A 178 -21.99 9.22 -4.19
N LYS A 179 -22.41 8.04 -4.65
CA LYS A 179 -23.56 7.31 -4.07
C LYS A 179 -23.18 6.06 -3.29
N LEU A 180 -21.94 5.58 -3.42
CA LEU A 180 -21.46 4.37 -2.77
C LEU A 180 -20.11 4.68 -2.11
N LEU A 181 -19.98 4.40 -0.82
CA LEU A 181 -18.78 4.61 -0.04
C LEU A 181 -18.40 3.30 0.65
N PHE A 182 -17.15 2.90 0.50
CA PHE A 182 -16.53 1.78 1.20
C PHE A 182 -15.62 2.30 2.30
N ILE A 183 -15.55 1.58 3.41
CA ILE A 183 -14.72 1.93 4.56
C ILE A 183 -14.19 0.67 5.22
N THR A 184 -12.97 0.73 5.73
CA THR A 184 -12.40 -0.30 6.60
C THR A 184 -12.81 -0.02 8.04
N ILE A 185 -13.25 -1.05 8.75
CA ILE A 185 -13.52 -1.03 10.20
C ILE A 185 -12.66 -2.10 10.84
N VAL A 186 -11.96 -1.74 11.91
CA VAL A 186 -11.14 -2.68 12.69
C VAL A 186 -11.83 -2.96 14.01
N ASP A 187 -12.13 -4.22 14.24
CA ASP A 187 -12.73 -4.73 15.47
C ASP A 187 -11.80 -5.75 16.13
N VAL A 188 -11.83 -5.80 17.46
CA VAL A 188 -11.11 -6.81 18.23
C VAL A 188 -11.95 -8.05 18.36
N ILE A 189 -11.56 -9.13 17.67
CA ILE A 189 -12.32 -10.39 17.69
C ILE A 189 -11.52 -11.53 18.35
N PRO A 190 -12.21 -12.52 18.98
CA PRO A 190 -11.53 -13.69 19.52
C PRO A 190 -11.06 -14.60 18.39
N TYR A 191 -9.80 -15.00 18.46
CA TYR A 191 -9.27 -16.05 17.59
C TYR A 191 -9.88 -17.41 17.94
N ARG A 192 -10.54 -18.04 16.99
CA ARG A 192 -11.20 -19.36 17.19
C ARG A 192 -10.23 -20.54 17.22
N GLY A 193 -8.95 -20.33 16.88
CA GLY A 193 -7.90 -21.33 17.01
C GLY A 193 -7.31 -21.32 18.42
N LYS A 194 -6.80 -22.48 18.86
CA LYS A 194 -5.99 -22.55 20.08
C LYS A 194 -4.57 -22.15 19.71
N ASP A 195 -3.97 -21.21 20.46
CA ASP A 195 -2.53 -21.03 20.42
C ASP A 195 -1.82 -22.27 21.01
N ARG A 196 -0.50 -22.35 20.85
CA ARG A 196 0.30 -23.46 21.42
C ARG A 196 0.17 -23.59 22.94
N ALA A 197 -0.33 -22.57 23.62
CA ALA A 197 -0.57 -22.53 25.06
C ALA A 197 -2.04 -22.79 25.44
N GLY A 198 -2.95 -22.97 24.46
CA GLY A 198 -4.36 -23.29 24.68
C GLY A 198 -5.25 -22.09 25.07
N PHE A 199 -4.73 -20.86 25.01
CA PHE A 199 -5.47 -19.64 25.32
C PHE A 199 -6.07 -19.06 24.04
N GLY A 200 -7.34 -18.60 24.12
CA GLY A 200 -7.95 -17.80 23.06
C GLY A 200 -7.27 -16.43 23.02
N ARG A 201 -6.65 -16.08 21.89
CA ARG A 201 -6.12 -14.74 21.67
C ARG A 201 -7.21 -13.85 21.08
N MET A 202 -7.20 -12.58 21.50
CA MET A 202 -7.89 -11.50 20.79
C MET A 202 -6.93 -10.94 19.75
N PHE A 203 -7.44 -10.57 18.59
CA PHE A 203 -6.66 -9.89 17.56
C PHE A 203 -7.52 -8.86 16.84
N ASP A 204 -6.87 -7.85 16.29
CA ASP A 204 -7.53 -6.85 15.47
C ASP A 204 -7.89 -7.48 14.13
N ASN A 205 -9.16 -7.43 13.75
CA ASN A 205 -9.66 -7.89 12.47
C ASN A 205 -10.17 -6.68 11.68
N ALA A 206 -9.66 -6.50 10.48
CA ALA A 206 -10.12 -5.46 9.60
C ALA A 206 -11.06 -6.04 8.55
N ASP A 207 -12.23 -5.44 8.44
CA ASP A 207 -13.30 -5.81 7.53
C ASP A 207 -13.76 -4.61 6.70
N ILE A 208 -14.17 -4.86 5.46
CA ILE A 208 -14.68 -3.83 4.57
C ILE A 208 -16.21 -3.76 4.67
N PHE A 209 -16.70 -2.54 4.88
CA PHE A 209 -18.12 -2.21 4.90
C PHE A 209 -18.44 -1.19 3.82
N TYR A 210 -19.70 -1.06 3.46
CA TYR A 210 -20.15 -0.03 2.56
C TYR A 210 -21.42 0.65 3.04
N SER A 211 -21.65 1.87 2.56
CA SER A 211 -22.87 2.63 2.72
C SER A 211 -23.32 3.22 1.38
N GLU A 212 -24.62 3.20 1.14
CA GLU A 212 -25.24 3.84 -0.03
C GLU A 212 -25.83 5.19 0.37
N LYS A 213 -25.78 6.16 -0.54
CA LYS A 213 -26.44 7.44 -0.33
C LYS A 213 -27.82 7.43 -0.98
N LYS A 214 -28.88 7.44 -0.14
CA LYS A 214 -30.28 7.49 -0.54
C LYS A 214 -30.90 8.78 0.00
N ASP A 215 -31.58 9.53 -0.83
CA ASP A 215 -32.22 10.82 -0.48
C ASP A 215 -31.29 11.79 0.27
N GLY A 216 -30.03 11.84 -0.18
CA GLY A 216 -29.00 12.71 0.38
C GLY A 216 -28.37 12.20 1.69
N LYS A 217 -28.84 11.08 2.25
CA LYS A 217 -28.35 10.50 3.52
C LYS A 217 -27.63 9.17 3.27
N TRP A 218 -26.61 8.89 4.07
CA TRP A 218 -25.93 7.61 4.08
C TRP A 218 -26.77 6.56 4.85
N THR A 219 -26.90 5.38 4.26
CA THR A 219 -27.56 4.23 4.91
C THR A 219 -26.67 3.64 5.99
N LYS A 220 -27.21 2.76 6.83
CA LYS A 220 -26.40 1.97 7.77
C LYS A 220 -25.29 1.23 7.02
N LEU A 221 -24.13 1.11 7.67
CA LEU A 221 -23.01 0.31 7.17
C LEU A 221 -23.43 -1.15 7.00
N GLN A 222 -23.06 -1.72 5.87
CA GLN A 222 -23.33 -3.11 5.50
C GLN A 222 -22.00 -3.79 5.18
N SER A 223 -21.80 -5.02 5.66
CA SER A 223 -20.66 -5.83 5.29
C SER A 223 -20.70 -6.14 3.79
N ILE A 224 -19.53 -6.18 3.14
CA ILE A 224 -19.45 -6.58 1.73
C ILE A 224 -19.66 -8.08 1.50
N GLY A 225 -19.74 -8.89 2.55
CA GLY A 225 -20.06 -10.31 2.48
C GLY A 225 -19.07 -11.19 3.22
N SER A 226 -19.54 -12.35 3.70
CA SER A 226 -18.74 -13.29 4.49
C SER A 226 -17.72 -14.09 3.69
N ASN A 227 -17.76 -14.02 2.37
CA ASN A 227 -16.74 -14.58 1.49
C ASN A 227 -15.48 -13.68 1.38
N ILE A 228 -15.62 -12.41 1.78
CA ILE A 228 -14.52 -11.44 1.85
C ILE A 228 -14.19 -11.20 3.31
N ASN A 229 -15.08 -10.58 4.07
CA ASN A 229 -14.90 -10.35 5.50
C ASN A 229 -14.92 -11.68 6.26
N THR A 230 -13.76 -12.21 6.62
CA THR A 230 -13.67 -13.50 7.33
C THR A 230 -12.91 -13.34 8.64
N PRO A 231 -13.18 -14.20 9.65
CA PRO A 231 -12.42 -14.15 10.91
C PRO A 231 -10.96 -14.54 10.80
N THR A 232 -10.50 -14.93 9.63
CA THR A 232 -9.11 -15.41 9.39
C THR A 232 -8.34 -14.57 8.38
N THR A 233 -8.97 -13.52 7.86
CA THR A 233 -8.34 -12.57 6.94
C THR A 233 -8.46 -11.16 7.49
N TRP A 234 -7.50 -10.32 7.14
CA TRP A 234 -7.52 -8.90 7.41
C TRP A 234 -7.72 -8.21 6.05
N ASP A 235 -8.87 -7.57 5.86
CA ASP A 235 -9.29 -6.98 4.61
C ASP A 235 -9.47 -5.46 4.76
N ALA A 236 -8.68 -4.66 4.04
CA ALA A 236 -8.61 -3.23 4.25
C ALA A 236 -8.32 -2.42 2.98
N GLN A 237 -8.39 -1.09 3.12
CA GLN A 237 -7.98 -0.12 2.10
C GLN A 237 -8.68 -0.36 0.75
N PRO A 238 -10.02 -0.35 0.72
CA PRO A 238 -10.77 -0.58 -0.51
C PRO A 238 -10.54 0.50 -1.56
N SER A 239 -10.62 0.12 -2.84
CA SER A 239 -10.60 1.03 -3.98
C SER A 239 -11.56 0.55 -5.07
N ILE A 240 -12.65 1.30 -5.28
CA ILE A 240 -13.70 0.95 -6.24
C ILE A 240 -13.36 1.45 -7.64
N SER A 241 -13.58 0.62 -8.66
CA SER A 241 -13.47 1.02 -10.07
C SER A 241 -14.54 2.04 -10.46
N ALA A 242 -14.27 2.82 -11.52
CA ALA A 242 -15.17 3.88 -11.97
C ALA A 242 -16.57 3.38 -12.35
N ASP A 243 -16.70 2.17 -12.87
CA ASP A 243 -17.95 1.53 -13.25
C ASP A 243 -18.70 0.85 -12.07
N ASN A 244 -18.11 0.90 -10.86
CA ASN A 244 -18.60 0.25 -9.64
C ASN A 244 -18.72 -1.28 -9.72
N LYS A 245 -17.97 -1.93 -10.61
CA LYS A 245 -18.04 -3.38 -10.80
C LYS A 245 -16.89 -4.15 -10.17
N THR A 246 -15.75 -3.51 -9.94
CA THR A 246 -14.56 -4.15 -9.36
C THR A 246 -14.12 -3.39 -8.13
N LEU A 247 -13.96 -4.09 -7.02
CA LEU A 247 -13.38 -3.54 -5.79
C LEU A 247 -11.99 -4.16 -5.58
N TYR A 248 -10.98 -3.31 -5.52
CA TYR A 248 -9.61 -3.66 -5.13
C TYR A 248 -9.43 -3.43 -3.65
N PHE A 249 -8.61 -4.22 -2.98
CA PHE A 249 -8.33 -4.06 -1.56
C PHE A 249 -7.06 -4.81 -1.14
N THR A 250 -6.52 -4.45 0.00
CA THR A 250 -5.39 -5.15 0.63
C THR A 250 -5.92 -6.28 1.49
N ARG A 251 -5.32 -7.47 1.39
CA ARG A 251 -5.64 -8.65 2.21
C ARG A 251 -4.40 -9.27 2.82
N VAL A 252 -4.50 -9.66 4.10
CA VAL A 252 -3.59 -10.58 4.77
C VAL A 252 -4.36 -11.88 5.05
N VAL A 253 -3.84 -13.01 4.57
CA VAL A 253 -4.53 -14.31 4.70
C VAL A 253 -4.40 -14.93 6.09
N HIS A 254 -3.36 -14.56 6.83
CA HIS A 254 -3.13 -15.05 8.20
C HIS A 254 -2.85 -13.88 9.15
N PRO A 255 -3.72 -13.61 10.13
CA PRO A 255 -3.58 -12.46 11.02
C PRO A 255 -2.34 -12.49 11.93
N PHE A 256 -1.59 -13.59 11.94
CA PHE A 256 -0.37 -13.76 12.75
C PHE A 256 0.93 -13.84 11.94
N GLY A 257 0.90 -13.45 10.68
CA GLY A 257 2.05 -13.44 9.79
C GLY A 257 1.68 -14.01 8.42
N GLY A 258 1.65 -13.16 7.45
CA GLY A 258 1.45 -13.42 6.04
C GLY A 258 1.74 -12.13 5.32
N ASP A 259 2.09 -12.22 4.06
CA ASP A 259 2.35 -11.07 3.23
C ASP A 259 1.02 -10.35 2.94
N MET A 260 1.08 -9.02 2.83
CA MET A 260 -0.04 -8.20 2.37
C MET A 260 -0.07 -8.24 0.87
N ASP A 261 -1.19 -8.66 0.30
CA ASP A 261 -1.38 -8.69 -1.14
C ASP A 261 -2.57 -7.84 -1.57
N ILE A 262 -2.53 -7.33 -2.80
CA ILE A 262 -3.68 -6.68 -3.41
C ILE A 262 -4.58 -7.73 -4.06
N TYR A 263 -5.84 -7.74 -3.64
CA TYR A 263 -6.90 -8.56 -4.17
C TYR A 263 -7.93 -7.71 -4.90
N LYS A 264 -8.75 -8.36 -5.71
CA LYS A 264 -9.96 -7.78 -6.27
C LYS A 264 -11.14 -8.71 -6.11
N CYS A 265 -12.33 -8.15 -6.07
CA CYS A 265 -13.58 -8.90 -6.24
C CYS A 265 -14.50 -8.19 -7.22
N GLU A 266 -15.40 -8.93 -7.85
CA GLU A 266 -16.29 -8.43 -8.89
C GLU A 266 -17.74 -8.38 -8.38
N ARG A 267 -18.45 -7.30 -8.69
CA ARG A 267 -19.84 -7.16 -8.33
C ARG A 267 -20.71 -8.05 -9.20
N GLN A 268 -21.51 -8.90 -8.57
CA GLN A 268 -22.40 -9.83 -9.23
C GLN A 268 -23.70 -9.14 -9.69
N PRO A 269 -24.44 -9.71 -10.64
CA PRO A 269 -25.71 -9.13 -11.12
C PRO A 269 -26.78 -8.94 -10.02
N ASN A 270 -26.72 -9.74 -8.95
CA ASN A 270 -27.61 -9.60 -7.78
C ASN A 270 -27.15 -8.51 -6.80
N GLY A 271 -26.04 -7.81 -7.09
CA GLY A 271 -25.48 -6.75 -6.26
C GLY A 271 -24.50 -7.21 -5.18
N SER A 272 -24.35 -8.52 -4.92
CA SER A 272 -23.35 -9.06 -4.01
C SER A 272 -21.92 -8.98 -4.63
N TRP A 273 -20.90 -9.20 -3.81
CA TRP A 273 -19.52 -9.29 -4.26
C TRP A 273 -19.10 -10.76 -4.40
N GLY A 274 -18.40 -11.05 -5.49
CA GLY A 274 -17.84 -12.38 -5.75
C GLY A 274 -16.63 -12.68 -4.85
N ASP A 275 -16.08 -13.88 -5.01
CA ASP A 275 -14.90 -14.30 -4.24
C ASP A 275 -13.68 -13.46 -4.54
N PRO A 276 -12.80 -13.23 -3.56
CA PRO A 276 -11.57 -12.48 -3.73
C PRO A 276 -10.59 -13.20 -4.64
N ILE A 277 -10.00 -12.45 -5.57
CA ILE A 277 -9.00 -12.92 -6.51
C ILE A 277 -7.70 -12.17 -6.24
N ASN A 278 -6.64 -12.89 -5.89
CA ASN A 278 -5.29 -12.31 -5.76
C ASN A 278 -4.83 -11.80 -7.13
N LEU A 279 -4.31 -10.57 -7.22
CA LEU A 279 -3.84 -10.01 -8.49
C LEU A 279 -2.60 -10.75 -9.03
N GLY A 280 -1.81 -11.35 -8.16
CA GLY A 280 -0.58 -12.03 -8.53
C GLY A 280 0.45 -11.13 -9.21
N ALA A 281 1.48 -11.74 -9.77
CA ALA A 281 2.47 -11.00 -10.56
C ALA A 281 1.83 -10.39 -11.83
N PRO A 282 2.26 -9.18 -12.23
CA PRO A 282 3.42 -8.44 -11.74
C PRO A 282 3.12 -7.46 -10.59
N ILE A 283 1.89 -7.42 -10.04
CA ILE A 283 1.52 -6.49 -8.97
C ILE A 283 2.04 -7.01 -7.62
N ASN A 284 1.55 -8.18 -7.19
CA ASN A 284 1.93 -8.81 -5.94
C ASN A 284 3.28 -9.53 -6.06
N THR A 285 4.05 -9.45 -5.00
CA THR A 285 5.43 -9.97 -4.86
C THR A 285 5.52 -10.87 -3.63
N PRO A 286 6.68 -11.45 -3.29
CA PRO A 286 6.88 -12.10 -1.99
C PRO A 286 6.94 -11.14 -0.79
N GLY A 287 6.85 -9.84 -1.00
CA GLY A 287 6.72 -8.83 0.05
C GLY A 287 5.29 -8.36 0.22
N ASP A 288 5.15 -7.18 0.78
CA ASP A 288 3.85 -6.58 1.07
C ASP A 288 3.47 -5.54 0.02
N GLU A 289 2.25 -5.64 -0.51
CA GLU A 289 1.59 -4.66 -1.34
C GLU A 289 0.32 -4.14 -0.65
N LYS A 290 0.20 -2.80 -0.54
CA LYS A 290 -0.92 -2.16 0.17
C LYS A 290 -1.39 -0.86 -0.46
N SER A 291 -2.47 -0.31 0.08
CA SER A 291 -3.05 0.99 -0.31
C SER A 291 -3.35 1.07 -1.81
N PRO A 292 -4.04 0.10 -2.41
CA PRO A 292 -4.41 0.19 -3.81
C PRO A 292 -5.32 1.38 -4.06
N PHE A 293 -5.01 2.15 -5.10
CA PHE A 293 -5.87 3.21 -5.62
C PHE A 293 -6.06 3.00 -7.12
N MET A 294 -7.21 2.44 -7.50
CA MET A 294 -7.62 2.35 -8.90
C MET A 294 -8.16 3.71 -9.34
N HIS A 295 -7.44 4.37 -10.22
CA HIS A 295 -7.87 5.64 -10.76
C HIS A 295 -9.16 5.51 -11.58
N SER A 296 -9.90 6.59 -11.67
CA SER A 296 -11.19 6.63 -12.39
C SER A 296 -11.06 6.45 -13.91
N ASP A 297 -9.86 6.37 -14.47
CA ASP A 297 -9.62 5.94 -15.85
C ASP A 297 -9.84 4.42 -16.04
N SER A 298 -9.98 3.67 -14.94
CA SER A 298 -10.11 2.21 -14.91
C SER A 298 -8.92 1.43 -15.50
N TYR A 299 -7.78 2.07 -15.68
CA TYR A 299 -6.57 1.48 -16.26
C TYR A 299 -5.32 1.64 -15.39
N THR A 300 -5.26 2.68 -14.57
CA THR A 300 -4.07 2.99 -13.77
C THR A 300 -4.32 2.65 -12.30
N LEU A 301 -3.56 1.69 -11.79
CA LEU A 301 -3.53 1.31 -10.38
C LEU A 301 -2.27 1.91 -9.75
N TYR A 302 -2.45 2.71 -8.68
CA TYR A 302 -1.37 3.14 -7.79
C TYR A 302 -1.41 2.26 -6.54
N PHE A 303 -0.26 1.94 -5.98
CA PHE A 303 -0.15 1.13 -4.77
C PHE A 303 1.22 1.31 -4.13
N SER A 304 1.40 0.82 -2.92
CA SER A 304 2.68 0.81 -2.21
C SER A 304 3.21 -0.61 -2.06
N SER A 305 4.51 -0.80 -2.24
CA SER A 305 5.20 -2.08 -2.05
C SER A 305 6.53 -1.91 -1.33
N ASN A 306 6.88 -2.88 -0.50
CA ASN A 306 8.17 -2.95 0.17
C ASN A 306 9.17 -3.91 -0.50
N TYR A 307 8.77 -4.54 -1.60
CA TYR A 307 9.58 -5.56 -2.29
C TYR A 307 10.01 -5.14 -3.71
N HIS A 308 9.13 -4.51 -4.49
CA HIS A 308 9.54 -3.92 -5.77
C HIS A 308 10.73 -3.00 -5.57
N ILE A 309 11.60 -2.88 -6.59
CA ILE A 309 12.79 -2.04 -6.48
C ILE A 309 12.40 -0.60 -6.22
N GLY A 310 12.76 -0.14 -5.03
CA GLY A 310 12.43 1.17 -4.50
C GLY A 310 13.56 1.74 -3.66
N MET A 311 13.29 2.84 -2.96
CA MET A 311 14.28 3.63 -2.23
C MET A 311 14.22 3.44 -0.71
N GLY A 312 13.02 3.13 -0.18
CA GLY A 312 12.75 3.06 1.25
C GLY A 312 12.17 1.72 1.72
N GLY A 313 11.31 1.81 2.71
CA GLY A 313 10.49 0.69 3.16
C GLY A 313 9.38 0.43 2.15
N TYR A 314 8.25 1.11 2.29
CA TYR A 314 7.20 1.11 1.28
C TYR A 314 7.39 2.27 0.31
N ASP A 315 7.47 1.97 -0.96
CA ASP A 315 7.53 2.93 -2.05
C ASP A 315 6.22 2.91 -2.86
N ILE A 316 5.86 4.03 -3.48
CA ILE A 316 4.69 4.15 -4.34
C ILE A 316 5.06 3.70 -5.75
N PHE A 317 4.19 2.87 -6.32
CA PHE A 317 4.27 2.39 -7.69
C PHE A 317 2.96 2.67 -8.42
N TYR A 318 3.04 2.72 -9.75
CA TYR A 318 1.86 2.69 -10.60
C TYR A 318 1.98 1.63 -11.69
N ALA A 319 0.87 1.00 -12.02
CA ALA A 319 0.79 -0.02 -13.05
C ALA A 319 -0.40 0.26 -13.98
N GLN A 320 -0.15 0.15 -15.29
CA GLN A 320 -1.18 0.33 -16.29
C GLN A 320 -1.78 -1.01 -16.72
N MET A 321 -3.09 -1.09 -16.75
CA MET A 321 -3.81 -2.25 -17.27
C MET A 321 -3.85 -2.20 -18.81
N ASN A 322 -3.60 -3.34 -19.43
CA ASN A 322 -3.78 -3.50 -20.87
C ASN A 322 -5.28 -3.68 -21.18
N ALA A 323 -5.85 -2.77 -21.95
CA ALA A 323 -7.28 -2.76 -22.26
C ALA A 323 -7.77 -4.04 -23.00
N LYS A 324 -6.88 -4.74 -23.74
CA LYS A 324 -7.27 -5.92 -24.53
C LYS A 324 -7.39 -7.19 -23.68
N ASN A 325 -6.48 -7.40 -22.73
CA ASN A 325 -6.41 -8.65 -21.96
C ASN A 325 -6.67 -8.46 -20.46
N GLN A 326 -6.96 -7.22 -20.01
CA GLN A 326 -7.24 -6.86 -18.63
C GLN A 326 -6.15 -7.26 -17.64
N LYS A 327 -4.88 -7.34 -18.11
CA LYS A 327 -3.71 -7.64 -17.28
C LYS A 327 -2.89 -6.38 -17.04
N PHE A 328 -2.37 -6.23 -15.84
CA PHE A 328 -1.43 -5.16 -15.51
C PHE A 328 -0.08 -5.39 -16.19
N LYS A 329 0.53 -4.31 -16.64
CA LYS A 329 1.95 -4.27 -17.01
C LYS A 329 2.81 -4.28 -15.74
N ALA A 330 4.13 -4.48 -15.90
CA ALA A 330 5.07 -4.31 -14.80
C ALA A 330 4.90 -2.93 -14.15
N PRO A 331 4.90 -2.86 -12.81
CA PRO A 331 4.81 -1.60 -12.09
C PRO A 331 6.02 -0.72 -12.36
N THR A 332 5.79 0.58 -12.34
CA THR A 332 6.82 1.62 -12.41
C THR A 332 6.89 2.33 -11.07
N ASN A 333 8.09 2.48 -10.50
CA ASN A 333 8.32 3.32 -9.33
C ASN A 333 8.01 4.77 -9.67
N ILE A 334 7.31 5.49 -8.79
CA ILE A 334 6.90 6.87 -9.07
C ILE A 334 8.08 7.87 -9.00
N GLY A 335 9.23 7.44 -8.50
CA GLY A 335 10.50 8.19 -8.55
C GLY A 335 10.79 9.07 -7.34
N ASN A 336 12.07 9.50 -7.29
CA ASN A 336 12.61 10.43 -6.31
C ASN A 336 12.22 11.88 -6.70
N PRO A 337 11.83 12.78 -5.76
CA PRO A 337 11.78 12.59 -4.31
C PRO A 337 10.35 12.28 -3.78
N ILE A 338 9.43 11.79 -4.62
CA ILE A 338 8.11 11.35 -4.16
C ILE A 338 8.28 10.13 -3.25
N ASN A 339 9.04 9.14 -3.71
CA ASN A 339 9.56 8.07 -2.86
C ASN A 339 10.86 8.50 -2.21
N THR A 340 11.07 8.08 -0.96
CA THR A 340 12.23 8.42 -0.13
C THR A 340 12.81 7.17 0.53
N ALA A 341 13.73 7.34 1.49
CA ALA A 341 14.22 6.25 2.32
C ALA A 341 13.23 5.84 3.43
N LYS A 342 12.05 6.46 3.50
CA LYS A 342 10.98 6.18 4.47
C LYS A 342 9.92 5.25 3.89
N ASP A 343 8.73 5.28 4.50
CA ASP A 343 7.53 4.56 4.06
C ASP A 343 6.55 5.55 3.42
N GLU A 344 6.25 5.39 2.16
CA GLU A 344 5.22 6.14 1.45
C GLU A 344 4.02 5.24 1.16
N HIS A 345 2.82 5.71 1.53
CA HIS A 345 1.57 4.98 1.29
C HIS A 345 0.35 5.90 1.31
N GLY A 346 -0.80 5.36 0.90
CA GLY A 346 -2.05 6.12 0.87
C GLY A 346 -2.07 7.21 -0.20
N PHE A 347 -1.40 6.95 -1.32
CA PHE A 347 -1.29 7.87 -2.45
C PHE A 347 -2.53 7.79 -3.34
N ILE A 348 -3.10 8.94 -3.68
CA ILE A 348 -4.22 9.05 -4.61
C ILE A 348 -3.97 10.15 -5.64
N VAL A 349 -4.66 10.05 -6.76
CA VAL A 349 -4.59 11.02 -7.86
C VAL A 349 -5.99 11.60 -8.12
N SER A 350 -6.04 12.90 -8.35
CA SER A 350 -7.27 13.59 -8.72
C SER A 350 -7.86 13.07 -10.03
N LYS A 351 -9.17 13.19 -10.20
CA LYS A 351 -9.90 12.66 -11.35
C LYS A 351 -9.36 13.13 -12.71
N ASP A 352 -8.85 14.36 -12.78
CA ASP A 352 -8.22 14.92 -13.97
C ASP A 352 -6.78 14.41 -14.22
N GLY A 353 -6.22 13.69 -13.26
CA GLY A 353 -4.86 13.15 -13.32
C GLY A 353 -3.76 14.16 -13.00
N GLU A 354 -4.11 15.41 -12.72
CA GLU A 354 -3.12 16.48 -12.60
C GLU A 354 -2.47 16.58 -11.22
N LYS A 355 -3.22 16.23 -10.16
CA LYS A 355 -2.74 16.36 -8.77
C LYS A 355 -2.74 15.04 -8.03
N ALA A 356 -1.67 14.82 -7.28
CA ALA A 356 -1.58 13.73 -6.31
C ALA A 356 -1.76 14.24 -4.89
N TYR A 357 -2.26 13.36 -4.00
CA TYR A 357 -2.46 13.63 -2.57
C TYR A 357 -1.93 12.45 -1.76
N TYR A 358 -1.31 12.73 -0.62
CA TYR A 358 -0.71 11.70 0.24
C TYR A 358 -0.57 12.21 1.67
N GLY A 359 -0.33 11.30 2.61
CA GLY A 359 0.02 11.64 3.99
C GLY A 359 1.54 11.61 4.17
N SER A 360 2.11 12.64 4.80
CA SER A 360 3.55 12.70 5.08
C SER A 360 3.83 13.51 6.35
N ASP A 361 4.95 13.22 7.00
CA ASP A 361 5.47 14.02 8.09
C ASP A 361 6.34 15.20 7.62
N GLU A 362 6.81 15.21 6.36
CA GLU A 362 7.66 16.26 5.74
C GLU A 362 8.60 16.96 6.75
N GLY A 363 9.27 16.16 7.59
CA GLY A 363 10.18 16.65 8.64
C GLY A 363 9.49 17.20 9.89
N GLY A 364 8.19 17.04 10.03
CA GLY A 364 7.41 17.34 11.23
C GLY A 364 7.34 16.16 12.21
N LYS A 365 6.45 16.27 13.21
CA LYS A 365 6.15 15.20 14.17
C LYS A 365 4.89 14.41 13.79
N ASP A 366 3.96 15.07 13.11
CA ASP A 366 2.63 14.56 12.83
C ASP A 366 2.47 14.37 11.33
N LEU A 367 1.77 13.31 10.91
CA LEU A 367 1.39 13.09 9.53
C LEU A 367 0.38 14.17 9.11
N ASN A 368 0.61 14.77 7.97
CA ASN A 368 -0.28 15.77 7.39
C ASN A 368 -0.58 15.43 5.94
N ILE A 369 -1.66 15.96 5.40
CA ILE A 369 -2.02 15.75 4.01
C ILE A 369 -1.36 16.80 3.13
N TYR A 370 -0.64 16.33 2.14
CA TYR A 370 0.02 17.14 1.11
C TYR A 370 -0.59 16.87 -0.27
N HIS A 371 -0.39 17.79 -1.19
CA HIS A 371 -0.64 17.59 -2.61
C HIS A 371 0.47 18.22 -3.45
N PHE A 372 0.64 17.72 -4.65
CA PHE A 372 1.55 18.29 -5.66
C PHE A 372 1.02 18.04 -7.07
N ASP A 373 1.58 18.73 -8.06
CA ASP A 373 1.27 18.51 -9.46
C ASP A 373 2.01 17.28 -9.95
N LEU A 374 1.25 16.24 -10.35
CA LEU A 374 1.81 14.97 -10.81
C LEU A 374 2.47 15.17 -12.18
N TYR A 375 3.68 14.68 -12.36
CA TYR A 375 4.39 14.76 -13.64
C TYR A 375 3.74 13.85 -14.69
N GLU A 376 3.91 14.17 -15.97
CA GLU A 376 3.11 13.65 -17.08
C GLU A 376 3.17 12.13 -17.21
N GLU A 377 4.35 11.52 -17.05
CA GLU A 377 4.58 10.07 -17.25
C GLU A 377 3.85 9.22 -16.20
N ALA A 378 3.64 9.76 -15.00
CA ALA A 378 2.91 9.07 -13.92
C ALA A 378 1.39 9.37 -13.95
N ARG A 379 0.93 10.26 -14.84
CA ARG A 379 -0.49 10.59 -14.92
C ARG A 379 -1.31 9.44 -15.49
N PRO A 380 -2.53 9.23 -14.96
CA PRO A 380 -3.49 8.34 -15.57
C PRO A 380 -3.99 8.91 -16.90
N LYS A 381 -4.69 8.10 -17.66
CA LYS A 381 -5.31 8.59 -18.91
C LYS A 381 -6.39 9.63 -18.60
N ALA A 382 -6.38 10.71 -19.36
CA ALA A 382 -7.44 11.70 -19.26
C ALA A 382 -8.80 11.08 -19.64
N ILE A 383 -9.80 11.31 -18.77
CA ILE A 383 -11.16 10.80 -18.96
C ILE A 383 -12.18 11.91 -18.90
N VAL A 384 -13.21 11.77 -19.71
CA VAL A 384 -14.38 12.66 -19.69
C VAL A 384 -15.60 11.82 -19.32
N PHE A 385 -16.27 12.19 -18.22
CA PHE A 385 -17.56 11.57 -17.87
C PHE A 385 -18.68 12.38 -18.53
N VAL A 386 -19.48 11.67 -19.34
CA VAL A 386 -20.70 12.23 -19.92
C VAL A 386 -21.89 11.76 -19.08
N ASN A 387 -22.53 12.66 -18.35
CA ASN A 387 -23.82 12.39 -17.69
C ASN A 387 -24.93 12.63 -18.68
N GLY A 388 -25.63 11.57 -19.08
CA GLY A 388 -26.84 11.62 -19.91
C GLY A 388 -28.03 11.00 -19.19
N GLU A 389 -29.17 11.67 -19.16
CA GLU A 389 -30.48 11.06 -18.85
C GLU A 389 -31.08 10.51 -20.14
N MET A 390 -31.28 9.19 -20.21
CA MET A 390 -32.14 8.63 -21.26
C MET A 390 -33.58 8.94 -20.91
N LYS A 391 -34.21 9.85 -21.64
CA LYS A 391 -35.65 10.07 -21.60
C LYS A 391 -36.27 9.17 -22.66
N ASN A 392 -37.09 8.22 -22.25
CA ASN A 392 -37.99 7.55 -23.18
C ASN A 392 -38.96 8.59 -23.78
N SER A 393 -38.83 8.89 -25.05
CA SER A 393 -39.88 9.53 -25.79
C SER A 393 -40.95 8.44 -26.11
N LEU A 394 -41.98 8.44 -25.32
CA LEU A 394 -43.25 7.80 -25.70
C LEU A 394 -43.98 8.73 -26.71
#